data_d6805ac1789f30b350a13ef80031eb1b
#
_entry.id   d6805ac1789f30b350a13ef80031eb1b
#
_cell.length_a   1.000
_cell.length_b   1.000
_cell.length_c   1.000
_cell.angle_alpha   90.00
_cell.angle_beta   90.00
_cell.angle_gamma   90.00
#
_symmetry.space_group_name_H-M   'P 1'
#
loop_
_entity.id
_entity.type
_entity.pdbx_description
1 polymer ?
#
loop_
_entity_poly.entity_id
_entity_poly.type
_entity_poly.pdbx_seq_one_letter_code
_entity_poly.pdbx_strand_id
1 'polypeptide(L)'
;CERLDTFVVEIGELIGQRNAIDGRLVEIVAEIDRDGLWGATGARSLPALVAWKTGVSPRNAEVMVAVAHRIEEFPRCAEAMREGRLSLDQVGVVAEHAADGSDEHYAQFAESATVTQLRTAVKLEPRPDPGPKPEPERSIRKTTHEDGSTTYKIRLPKLEAAKFDAAVASHQDAL
;
A
#
# COMPACT_ATOMS: atom_id res chain seq x y z
N CYS A 1 34.30 -21.04 5.24
CA CYS A 1 34.21 -22.01 6.35
C CYS A 1 33.09 -22.97 6.08
N GLU A 2 33.43 -24.25 5.83
CA GLU A 2 32.54 -25.34 5.40
C GLU A 2 31.21 -25.40 6.21
N ARG A 3 31.28 -25.22 7.52
CA ARG A 3 30.07 -25.20 8.39
C ARG A 3 29.14 -23.99 8.15
N LEU A 4 29.68 -22.84 7.86
CA LEU A 4 28.89 -21.66 7.52
C LEU A 4 28.20 -21.85 6.17
N ASP A 5 28.94 -22.38 5.19
CA ASP A 5 28.41 -22.64 3.85
C ASP A 5 27.24 -23.63 3.90
N THR A 6 27.34 -24.66 4.74
CA THR A 6 26.22 -25.60 4.99
C THR A 6 25.00 -24.90 5.55
N PHE A 7 25.16 -24.04 6.55
CA PHE A 7 24.02 -23.27 7.11
C PHE A 7 23.41 -22.28 6.12
N VAL A 8 24.22 -21.65 5.28
CA VAL A 8 23.71 -20.72 4.24
C VAL A 8 22.86 -21.48 3.22
N VAL A 9 23.28 -22.67 2.81
CA VAL A 9 22.48 -23.53 1.90
C VAL A 9 21.16 -23.92 2.57
N GLU A 10 21.20 -24.42 3.81
CA GLU A 10 20.00 -24.81 4.55
C GLU A 10 19.03 -23.63 4.75
N ILE A 11 19.54 -22.45 5.07
CA ILE A 11 18.72 -21.21 5.16
C ILE A 11 18.05 -20.94 3.81
N GLY A 12 18.79 -21.06 2.69
CA GLY A 12 18.22 -20.85 1.36
C GLY A 12 17.06 -21.80 1.05
N GLU A 13 17.22 -23.07 1.36
CA GLU A 13 16.19 -24.11 1.16
C GLU A 13 14.94 -23.82 2.02
N LEU A 14 15.11 -23.51 3.30
CA LEU A 14 14.00 -23.21 4.22
C LEU A 14 13.26 -21.92 3.82
N ILE A 15 13.98 -20.88 3.40
CA ILE A 15 13.38 -19.64 2.91
C ILE A 15 12.62 -19.90 1.61
N GLY A 16 13.15 -20.68 0.68
CA GLY A 16 12.43 -21.07 -0.53
C GLY A 16 11.10 -21.78 -0.22
N GLN A 17 11.11 -22.72 0.70
CA GLN A 17 9.89 -23.41 1.16
C GLN A 17 8.90 -22.42 1.79
N ARG A 18 9.37 -21.53 2.66
CA ARG A 18 8.54 -20.50 3.27
C ARG A 18 7.91 -19.59 2.23
N ASN A 19 8.68 -19.10 1.26
CA ASN A 19 8.18 -18.24 0.19
C ASN A 19 7.07 -18.94 -0.63
N ALA A 20 7.25 -20.23 -0.94
CA ALA A 20 6.24 -21.02 -1.64
C ALA A 20 4.94 -21.17 -0.82
N ILE A 21 5.05 -21.34 0.50
CA ILE A 21 3.90 -21.38 1.41
C ILE A 21 3.20 -20.01 1.45
N ASP A 22 3.97 -18.92 1.58
CA ASP A 22 3.42 -17.57 1.56
C ASP A 22 2.69 -17.28 0.22
N GLY A 23 3.25 -17.73 -0.92
CA GLY A 23 2.60 -17.67 -2.23
C GLY A 23 1.24 -18.38 -2.26
N ARG A 24 1.16 -19.61 -1.70
CA ARG A 24 -0.11 -20.32 -1.62
C ARG A 24 -1.12 -19.65 -0.68
N LEU A 25 -0.66 -19.08 0.42
CA LEU A 25 -1.53 -18.30 1.33
C LEU A 25 -2.11 -17.07 0.62
N VAL A 26 -1.32 -16.34 -0.17
CA VAL A 26 -1.78 -15.21 -0.97
C VAL A 26 -2.87 -15.62 -1.96
N GLU A 27 -2.70 -16.75 -2.67
CA GLU A 27 -3.73 -17.27 -3.58
C GLU A 27 -5.05 -17.56 -2.85
N ILE A 28 -4.98 -18.22 -1.69
CA ILE A 28 -6.15 -18.51 -0.86
C ILE A 28 -6.83 -17.20 -0.41
N VAL A 29 -6.06 -16.19 -0.03
CA VAL A 29 -6.59 -14.88 0.36
C VAL A 29 -7.29 -14.20 -0.83
N ALA A 30 -6.73 -14.30 -2.04
CA ALA A 30 -7.34 -13.78 -3.26
C ALA A 30 -8.66 -14.50 -3.58
N GLU A 31 -8.73 -15.82 -3.41
CA GLU A 31 -9.96 -16.62 -3.57
C GLU A 31 -11.02 -16.20 -2.55
N ILE A 32 -10.66 -16.08 -1.26
CA ILE A 32 -11.56 -15.65 -0.19
C ILE A 32 -12.13 -14.26 -0.46
N ASP A 33 -11.32 -13.35 -0.96
CA ASP A 33 -11.76 -11.97 -1.28
C ASP A 33 -12.70 -11.95 -2.49
N ARG A 34 -12.31 -12.60 -3.57
CA ARG A 34 -13.10 -12.70 -4.81
C ARG A 34 -14.50 -13.24 -4.55
N ASP A 35 -14.59 -14.26 -3.71
CA ASP A 35 -15.85 -14.93 -3.39
C ASP A 35 -16.60 -14.26 -2.22
N GLY A 36 -16.05 -13.21 -1.62
CA GLY A 36 -16.64 -12.47 -0.50
C GLY A 36 -16.81 -13.28 0.78
N LEU A 37 -16.07 -14.38 0.94
CA LEU A 37 -16.26 -15.36 2.02
C LEU A 37 -15.89 -14.84 3.40
N TRP A 38 -15.01 -13.85 3.48
CA TRP A 38 -14.54 -13.30 4.76
C TRP A 38 -15.63 -12.62 5.58
N GLY A 39 -16.68 -12.07 4.93
CA GLY A 39 -17.81 -11.43 5.61
C GLY A 39 -18.59 -12.36 6.54
N ALA A 40 -18.65 -13.65 6.22
CA ALA A 40 -19.34 -14.65 7.04
C ALA A 40 -18.58 -15.02 8.34
N THR A 41 -17.32 -14.61 8.47
CA THR A 41 -16.45 -14.98 9.61
C THR A 41 -16.61 -14.08 10.83
N GLY A 42 -17.29 -12.94 10.70
CA GLY A 42 -17.37 -11.89 11.72
C GLY A 42 -16.12 -11.01 11.83
N ALA A 43 -15.12 -11.21 10.98
CA ALA A 43 -13.95 -10.35 10.93
C ALA A 43 -14.34 -8.95 10.42
N ARG A 44 -13.67 -7.91 10.93
CA ARG A 44 -13.96 -6.51 10.52
C ARG A 44 -13.47 -6.19 9.10
N SER A 45 -12.49 -6.92 8.61
CA SER A 45 -11.89 -6.75 7.28
C SER A 45 -11.10 -8.00 6.91
N LEU A 46 -10.79 -8.15 5.61
CA LEU A 46 -9.95 -9.24 5.13
C LEU A 46 -8.55 -9.26 5.79
N PRO A 47 -7.81 -8.13 5.94
CA PRO A 47 -6.55 -8.14 6.69
C PRO A 47 -6.72 -8.58 8.15
N ALA A 48 -7.82 -8.23 8.82
CA ALA A 48 -8.09 -8.67 10.19
C ALA A 48 -8.32 -10.20 10.26
N LEU A 49 -9.00 -10.78 9.28
CA LEU A 49 -9.16 -12.23 9.16
C LEU A 49 -7.80 -12.91 8.96
N VAL A 50 -6.99 -12.40 8.03
CA VAL A 50 -5.65 -12.94 7.73
C VAL A 50 -4.77 -12.90 8.98
N ALA A 51 -4.67 -11.75 9.65
CA ALA A 51 -3.88 -11.60 10.88
C ALA A 51 -4.32 -12.59 11.98
N TRP A 52 -5.65 -12.74 12.16
CA TRP A 52 -6.19 -13.69 13.15
C TRP A 52 -5.87 -15.15 12.82
N LYS A 53 -6.00 -15.56 11.56
CA LYS A 53 -5.82 -16.96 11.17
C LYS A 53 -4.35 -17.37 11.04
N THR A 54 -3.47 -16.46 10.66
CA THR A 54 -2.05 -16.75 10.42
C THR A 54 -1.14 -16.37 11.59
N GLY A 55 -1.62 -15.51 12.51
CA GLY A 55 -0.82 -14.99 13.62
C GLY A 55 0.23 -13.96 13.21
N VAL A 56 0.21 -13.48 11.97
CA VAL A 56 1.12 -12.41 11.52
C VAL A 56 0.69 -11.04 12.07
N SER A 57 1.60 -10.07 12.04
CA SER A 57 1.27 -8.70 12.41
C SER A 57 0.22 -8.09 11.45
N PRO A 58 -0.58 -7.10 11.91
CA PRO A 58 -1.55 -6.42 11.04
C PRO A 58 -0.90 -5.88 9.75
N ARG A 59 0.31 -5.32 9.84
CA ARG A 59 1.04 -4.82 8.67
C ARG A 59 1.36 -5.93 7.67
N ASN A 60 1.81 -7.09 8.13
CA ASN A 60 2.09 -8.22 7.25
C ASN A 60 0.80 -8.78 6.61
N ALA A 61 -0.31 -8.78 7.35
CA ALA A 61 -1.62 -9.15 6.79
C ALA A 61 -2.08 -8.16 5.70
N GLU A 62 -1.87 -6.86 5.89
CA GLU A 62 -2.13 -5.83 4.87
C GLU A 62 -1.29 -6.06 3.61
N VAL A 63 0.00 -6.36 3.76
CA VAL A 63 0.88 -6.69 2.62
C VAL A 63 0.37 -7.93 1.89
N MET A 64 0.01 -9.00 2.60
CA MET A 64 -0.52 -10.21 1.99
C MET A 64 -1.80 -9.95 1.20
N VAL A 65 -2.70 -9.13 1.73
CA VAL A 65 -3.94 -8.72 1.04
C VAL A 65 -3.63 -7.82 -0.16
N ALA A 66 -2.68 -6.89 -0.05
CA ALA A 66 -2.27 -6.04 -1.17
C ALA A 66 -1.71 -6.87 -2.34
N VAL A 67 -0.91 -7.91 -2.04
CA VAL A 67 -0.43 -8.85 -3.06
C VAL A 67 -1.60 -9.64 -3.66
N ALA A 68 -2.51 -10.14 -2.82
CA ALA A 68 -3.69 -10.89 -3.26
C ALA A 68 -4.58 -10.09 -4.22
N HIS A 69 -4.77 -8.80 -3.98
CA HIS A 69 -5.57 -7.91 -4.83
C HIS A 69 -4.95 -7.70 -6.22
N ARG A 70 -3.63 -7.79 -6.34
CA ARG A 70 -2.92 -7.54 -7.59
C ARG A 70 -2.25 -8.76 -8.19
N ILE A 71 -2.56 -9.96 -7.68
CA ILE A 71 -1.92 -11.21 -8.13
C ILE A 71 -2.13 -11.49 -9.62
N GLU A 72 -3.27 -11.06 -10.17
CA GLU A 72 -3.59 -11.21 -11.60
C GLU A 72 -2.86 -10.20 -12.49
N GLU A 73 -2.45 -9.04 -11.92
CA GLU A 73 -1.67 -8.02 -12.62
C GLU A 73 -0.16 -8.38 -12.67
N PHE A 74 0.30 -9.18 -11.69
CA PHE A 74 1.69 -9.59 -11.54
C PHE A 74 1.86 -11.12 -11.54
N PRO A 75 1.45 -11.82 -12.61
CA PRO A 75 1.47 -13.28 -12.68
C PRO A 75 2.86 -13.89 -12.58
N ARG A 76 3.91 -13.23 -13.09
CA ARG A 76 5.30 -13.71 -12.99
C ARG A 76 5.85 -13.57 -11.58
N CYS A 77 5.54 -12.47 -10.88
CA CYS A 77 5.89 -12.31 -9.47
C CYS A 77 5.17 -13.36 -8.61
N ALA A 78 3.90 -13.63 -8.89
CA ALA A 78 3.13 -14.68 -8.22
C ALA A 78 3.71 -16.07 -8.45
N GLU A 79 4.10 -16.38 -9.69
CA GLU A 79 4.78 -17.65 -10.03
C GLU A 79 6.12 -17.80 -9.30
N ALA A 80 6.93 -16.73 -9.29
CA ALA A 80 8.21 -16.73 -8.58
C ALA A 80 8.05 -16.91 -7.06
N MET A 81 6.96 -16.43 -6.45
CA MET A 81 6.61 -16.75 -5.05
C MET A 81 6.29 -18.23 -4.90
N ARG A 82 5.43 -18.79 -5.75
CA ARG A 82 5.05 -20.23 -5.70
C ARG A 82 6.25 -21.16 -5.84
N GLU A 83 7.22 -20.76 -6.63
CA GLU A 83 8.48 -21.48 -6.82
C GLU A 83 9.50 -21.21 -5.70
N GLY A 84 9.19 -20.34 -4.74
CA GLY A 84 10.05 -20.02 -3.62
C GLY A 84 11.15 -19.00 -3.91
N ARG A 85 11.22 -18.45 -5.14
CA ARG A 85 12.27 -17.51 -5.56
C ARG A 85 12.08 -16.10 -4.99
N LEU A 86 10.83 -15.64 -4.81
CA LEU A 86 10.52 -14.33 -4.27
C LEU A 86 9.79 -14.42 -2.93
N SER A 87 10.16 -13.55 -2.00
CA SER A 87 9.50 -13.44 -0.71
C SER A 87 8.23 -12.55 -0.77
N LEU A 88 7.33 -12.73 0.20
CA LEU A 88 6.16 -11.88 0.38
C LEU A 88 6.54 -10.39 0.51
N ASP A 89 7.65 -10.07 1.19
CA ASP A 89 8.11 -8.70 1.36
C ASP A 89 8.57 -8.07 0.03
N GLN A 90 9.22 -8.85 -0.85
CA GLN A 90 9.63 -8.37 -2.18
C GLN A 90 8.41 -8.13 -3.07
N VAL A 91 7.52 -9.12 -3.18
CA VAL A 91 6.31 -8.99 -4.01
C VAL A 91 5.36 -7.96 -3.43
N GLY A 92 5.32 -7.79 -2.10
CA GLY A 92 4.55 -6.74 -1.44
C GLY A 92 4.94 -5.33 -1.86
N VAL A 93 6.24 -5.05 -1.99
CA VAL A 93 6.71 -3.76 -2.51
C VAL A 93 6.27 -3.52 -3.95
N VAL A 94 6.33 -4.55 -4.78
CA VAL A 94 5.84 -4.47 -6.17
C VAL A 94 4.33 -4.22 -6.18
N ALA A 95 3.57 -5.03 -5.45
CA ALA A 95 2.11 -4.91 -5.39
C ALA A 95 1.61 -3.56 -4.84
N GLU A 96 2.32 -2.98 -3.87
CA GLU A 96 1.91 -1.69 -3.29
C GLU A 96 2.17 -0.49 -4.22
N HIS A 97 3.16 -0.57 -5.12
CA HIS A 97 3.69 0.64 -5.72
C HIS A 97 4.03 0.57 -7.22
N ALA A 98 4.22 -0.62 -7.82
CA ALA A 98 4.60 -0.75 -9.21
C ALA A 98 3.46 -0.40 -10.17
N ALA A 99 3.80 0.14 -11.33
CA ALA A 99 2.86 0.44 -12.39
C ALA A 99 2.40 -0.83 -13.12
N ASP A 100 1.22 -0.76 -13.74
CA ASP A 100 0.68 -1.86 -14.53
C ASP A 100 1.61 -2.17 -15.70
N GLY A 101 1.77 -3.47 -16.00
CA GLY A 101 2.63 -3.94 -17.10
C GLY A 101 4.12 -4.07 -16.75
N SER A 102 4.54 -3.78 -15.52
CA SER A 102 5.93 -3.89 -15.08
C SER A 102 6.29 -5.26 -14.47
N ASP A 103 5.40 -6.26 -14.53
CA ASP A 103 5.54 -7.58 -13.92
C ASP A 103 6.84 -8.30 -14.31
N GLU A 104 7.14 -8.40 -15.60
CA GLU A 104 8.35 -9.08 -16.08
C GLU A 104 9.62 -8.42 -15.55
N HIS A 105 9.65 -7.09 -15.56
CA HIS A 105 10.78 -6.32 -15.07
C HIS A 105 11.02 -6.57 -13.58
N TYR A 106 9.97 -6.47 -12.75
CA TYR A 106 10.13 -6.65 -11.31
C TYR A 106 10.31 -8.10 -10.89
N ALA A 107 9.73 -9.07 -11.59
CA ALA A 107 9.99 -10.48 -11.34
C ALA A 107 11.48 -10.81 -11.50
N GLN A 108 12.11 -10.34 -12.56
CA GLN A 108 13.54 -10.54 -12.81
C GLN A 108 14.42 -9.73 -11.84
N PHE A 109 14.10 -8.45 -11.64
CA PHE A 109 14.90 -7.58 -10.78
C PHE A 109 14.87 -8.04 -9.32
N ALA A 110 13.72 -8.49 -8.83
CA ALA A 110 13.55 -8.92 -7.44
C ALA A 110 14.39 -10.16 -7.08
N GLU A 111 14.71 -11.04 -8.01
CA GLU A 111 15.56 -12.21 -7.75
C GLU A 111 16.97 -11.85 -7.24
N SER A 112 17.47 -10.69 -7.63
CA SER A 112 18.80 -10.19 -7.24
C SER A 112 18.77 -8.97 -6.34
N ALA A 113 17.62 -8.37 -6.11
CA ALA A 113 17.46 -7.13 -5.37
C ALA A 113 16.99 -7.35 -3.93
N THR A 114 17.49 -6.54 -3.04
CA THR A 114 16.94 -6.43 -1.68
C THR A 114 15.62 -5.68 -1.71
N VAL A 115 14.77 -5.87 -0.67
CA VAL A 115 13.51 -5.12 -0.48
C VAL A 115 13.73 -3.60 -0.54
N THR A 116 14.85 -3.11 0.00
CA THR A 116 15.20 -1.68 -0.05
C THR A 116 15.50 -1.20 -1.46
N GLN A 117 16.21 -1.98 -2.26
CA GLN A 117 16.50 -1.66 -3.67
C GLN A 117 15.23 -1.68 -4.50
N LEU A 118 14.36 -2.68 -4.33
CA LEU A 118 13.04 -2.73 -4.97
C LEU A 118 12.21 -1.50 -4.64
N ARG A 119 12.13 -1.13 -3.36
CA ARG A 119 11.39 0.07 -2.92
C ARG A 119 11.91 1.35 -3.55
N THR A 120 13.22 1.45 -3.77
CA THR A 120 13.84 2.58 -4.45
C THR A 120 13.51 2.56 -5.94
N ALA A 121 13.62 1.42 -6.61
CA ALA A 121 13.33 1.28 -8.03
C ALA A 121 11.87 1.65 -8.35
N VAL A 122 10.92 1.12 -7.58
CA VAL A 122 9.49 1.43 -7.77
C VAL A 122 9.16 2.91 -7.52
N LYS A 123 9.88 3.58 -6.60
CA LYS A 123 9.72 5.04 -6.40
C LYS A 123 10.22 5.87 -7.56
N LEU A 124 11.24 5.38 -8.27
CA LEU A 124 11.83 6.05 -9.43
C LEU A 124 11.11 5.72 -10.74
N GLU A 125 10.18 4.78 -10.73
CA GLU A 125 9.39 4.43 -11.90
C GLU A 125 8.63 5.66 -12.41
N PRO A 126 8.69 5.97 -13.72
CA PRO A 126 7.96 7.08 -14.31
C PRO A 126 6.46 6.88 -14.09
N ARG A 127 5.84 7.74 -13.31
CA ARG A 127 4.39 7.75 -13.15
C ARG A 127 3.79 8.66 -14.20
N PRO A 128 2.62 8.28 -14.78
CA PRO A 128 1.85 9.24 -15.57
C PRO A 128 1.66 10.51 -14.75
N ASP A 129 1.84 11.67 -15.38
CA ASP A 129 1.57 12.95 -14.72
C ASP A 129 0.15 12.90 -14.13
N PRO A 130 -0.03 13.09 -12.82
CA PRO A 130 -1.35 13.01 -12.18
C PRO A 130 -2.35 14.04 -12.70
N GLY A 131 -1.98 14.79 -13.74
CA GLY A 131 -2.80 15.87 -14.29
C GLY A 131 -2.91 17.05 -13.30
N PRO A 132 -3.59 18.13 -13.69
CA PRO A 132 -3.81 19.25 -12.80
C PRO A 132 -4.61 18.78 -11.59
N LYS A 133 -4.07 19.02 -10.39
CA LYS A 133 -4.79 18.71 -9.14
C LYS A 133 -6.17 19.35 -9.18
N PRO A 134 -7.24 18.59 -8.87
CA PRO A 134 -8.58 19.16 -8.81
C PRO A 134 -8.55 20.36 -7.87
N GLU A 135 -9.22 21.45 -8.28
CA GLU A 135 -9.35 22.61 -7.41
C GLU A 135 -9.97 22.18 -6.07
N PRO A 136 -9.47 22.73 -4.95
CA PRO A 136 -10.01 22.37 -3.65
C PRO A 136 -11.50 22.72 -3.56
N GLU A 137 -12.30 21.75 -3.15
CA GLU A 137 -13.73 21.98 -2.93
C GLU A 137 -13.95 23.10 -1.89
N ARG A 138 -14.92 23.95 -2.17
CA ARG A 138 -15.34 24.99 -1.23
C ARG A 138 -15.93 24.36 0.02
N SER A 139 -15.46 24.74 1.17
CA SER A 139 -16.06 24.30 2.44
C SER A 139 -15.96 25.38 3.51
N ILE A 140 -17.01 25.49 4.32
CA ILE A 140 -17.06 26.32 5.52
C ILE A 140 -17.47 25.41 6.67
N ARG A 141 -16.64 25.36 7.71
CA ARG A 141 -16.96 24.67 8.96
C ARG A 141 -16.97 25.69 10.10
N LYS A 142 -18.03 25.65 10.90
CA LYS A 142 -18.19 26.47 12.10
C LYS A 142 -18.07 25.58 13.32
N THR A 143 -17.25 25.97 14.28
CA THR A 143 -17.13 25.30 15.60
C THR A 143 -17.32 26.36 16.67
N THR A 144 -18.29 26.17 17.57
CA THR A 144 -18.50 27.01 18.75
C THR A 144 -17.89 26.33 19.96
N HIS A 145 -17.08 27.04 20.71
CA HIS A 145 -16.38 26.55 21.90
C HIS A 145 -17.17 26.84 23.18
N GLU A 146 -16.84 26.15 24.27
CA GLU A 146 -17.51 26.32 25.57
C GLU A 146 -17.35 27.72 26.17
N ASP A 147 -16.28 28.43 25.81
CA ASP A 147 -16.01 29.82 26.18
C ASP A 147 -16.83 30.87 25.41
N GLY A 148 -17.75 30.39 24.53
CA GLY A 148 -18.57 31.26 23.68
C GLY A 148 -17.86 31.74 22.40
N SER A 149 -16.56 31.45 22.23
CA SER A 149 -15.86 31.81 21.00
C SER A 149 -16.29 30.90 19.84
N THR A 150 -16.13 31.38 18.61
CA THR A 150 -16.51 30.63 17.41
C THR A 150 -15.38 30.67 16.39
N THR A 151 -14.96 29.50 15.97
CA THR A 151 -13.95 29.31 14.91
C THR A 151 -14.64 29.00 13.59
N TYR A 152 -14.27 29.71 12.53
CA TYR A 152 -14.64 29.41 11.16
C TYR A 152 -13.42 28.90 10.40
N LYS A 153 -13.50 27.68 9.83
CA LYS A 153 -12.50 27.10 8.93
C LYS A 153 -13.04 27.13 7.52
N ILE A 154 -12.49 28.04 6.70
CA ILE A 154 -12.91 28.25 5.33
C ILE A 154 -11.84 27.68 4.39
N ARG A 155 -12.26 26.87 3.40
CA ARG A 155 -11.42 26.39 2.31
C ARG A 155 -11.98 26.93 1.01
N LEU A 156 -11.16 27.64 0.25
CA LEU A 156 -11.53 28.28 -1.01
C LEU A 156 -10.47 28.00 -2.07
N PRO A 157 -10.83 27.95 -3.37
CA PRO A 157 -9.88 28.05 -4.48
C PRO A 157 -9.01 29.30 -4.39
N LYS A 158 -7.78 29.24 -4.93
CA LYS A 158 -6.78 30.30 -4.77
C LYS A 158 -7.30 31.72 -5.11
N LEU A 159 -8.05 31.87 -6.21
CA LEU A 159 -8.57 33.15 -6.65
C LEU A 159 -9.65 33.69 -5.69
N GLU A 160 -10.49 32.83 -5.16
CA GLU A 160 -11.55 33.17 -4.23
C GLU A 160 -11.00 33.49 -2.83
N ALA A 161 -9.97 32.75 -2.41
CA ALA A 161 -9.26 33.04 -1.17
C ALA A 161 -8.67 34.46 -1.19
N ALA A 162 -8.01 34.86 -2.29
CA ALA A 162 -7.49 36.22 -2.44
C ALA A 162 -8.57 37.28 -2.38
N LYS A 163 -9.76 37.05 -2.95
CA LYS A 163 -10.90 37.97 -2.86
C LYS A 163 -11.45 38.05 -1.44
N PHE A 164 -11.52 36.92 -0.75
CA PHE A 164 -11.98 36.86 0.64
C PHE A 164 -11.01 37.59 1.57
N ASP A 165 -9.70 37.38 1.42
CA ASP A 165 -8.67 38.05 2.20
C ASP A 165 -8.73 39.59 2.01
N ALA A 166 -8.90 40.05 0.76
CA ALA A 166 -9.06 41.48 0.46
C ALA A 166 -10.31 42.07 1.12
N ALA A 167 -11.43 41.36 1.12
CA ALA A 167 -12.66 41.79 1.77
C ALA A 167 -12.52 41.86 3.30
N VAL A 168 -11.85 40.89 3.91
CA VAL A 168 -11.59 40.89 5.37
C VAL A 168 -10.66 42.05 5.73
N ALA A 169 -9.57 42.25 5.00
CA ALA A 169 -8.64 43.38 5.24
C ALA A 169 -9.35 44.74 5.15
N SER A 170 -10.17 44.94 4.12
CA SER A 170 -10.95 46.18 3.97
C SER A 170 -11.92 46.46 5.12
N HIS A 171 -12.44 45.42 5.77
CA HIS A 171 -13.32 45.57 6.94
C HIS A 171 -12.56 45.80 8.23
N GLN A 172 -11.36 45.26 8.36
CA GLN A 172 -10.50 45.51 9.53
C GLN A 172 -9.98 46.95 9.58
N ASP A 173 -9.68 47.55 8.42
CA ASP A 173 -9.23 48.94 8.33
C ASP A 173 -10.38 49.97 8.58
N ALA A 174 -11.62 49.51 8.60
CA ALA A 174 -12.80 50.34 8.82
C ALA A 174 -13.32 50.33 10.28
N LEU A 175 -12.69 49.53 11.17
CA LEU A 175 -12.99 49.44 12.60
C LEU A 175 -11.97 50.22 13.42
#